data_28f3b98657c4abd2737a1561c90ccea6
#
_entry.id   28f3b98657c4abd2737a1561c90ccea6
#
_cell.length_a   1.000
_cell.length_b   1.000
_cell.length_c   1.000
_cell.angle_alpha   90.00
_cell.angle_beta   90.00
_cell.angle_gamma   90.00
#
_symmetry.space_group_name_H-M   'P 1'
#
loop_
_entity.id
_entity.type
_entity.pdbx_description
1 polymer ?
#
loop_
_entity_poly.entity_id
_entity_poly.type
_entity_poly.pdbx_seq_one_letter_code
_entity_poly.pdbx_strand_id
1 'polypeptide(L)'
;MIYLTSAAEKKVAAGERFRQLLSEPGIIQMPGAYNGLAARQAANAGFQALYLSGAAMSASMGLADVGIITVDEVSFFVRQVARASGLPVLLDGDTGYGEVLNVMHMVRSFEEAGAAAVHIEDQLLPKKCGHLNNKKLATPQEMAAKIQSAHRARRDLVIIARTDAVACEGLDGAVSRAKLYLEAGADAIFPEALTDAKMFLAFAERIPGVPLLANMTEFGRTPFFTADEFFQMGYKMVIWPVSALRVAAKAQEELYESIRTYGGAHKMVQRMLTRAELYATIGYSEYEELDSSIAKTVLPPSGAGCGKVGTGFSRKSRSYL
;
A
#
# COMPACT_ATOMS: atom_id res chain seq x y z
N MET A 1 -16.87 0.40 12.48
CA MET A 1 -17.65 -0.79 12.01
C MET A 1 -16.68 -1.87 11.60
N ILE A 2 -16.83 -3.09 12.14
CA ILE A 2 -15.98 -4.24 11.79
C ILE A 2 -16.44 -4.86 10.46
N TYR A 3 -15.51 -5.46 9.73
CA TYR A 3 -15.81 -6.02 8.40
C TYR A 3 -16.83 -7.18 8.42
N LEU A 4 -17.00 -7.84 9.58
CA LEU A 4 -17.95 -8.95 9.75
C LEU A 4 -19.42 -8.52 9.64
N THR A 5 -19.72 -7.27 9.99
CA THR A 5 -21.08 -6.72 9.98
C THR A 5 -21.30 -5.69 8.88
N SER A 6 -20.29 -5.43 8.06
CA SER A 6 -20.50 -4.57 6.90
C SER A 6 -21.56 -5.22 6.00
N ALA A 7 -22.75 -4.63 5.97
CA ALA A 7 -23.88 -5.10 5.15
C ALA A 7 -23.42 -5.33 3.71
N ALA A 8 -24.03 -6.33 3.06
CA ALA A 8 -23.89 -6.58 1.63
C ALA A 8 -24.66 -5.52 0.79
N GLU A 9 -24.57 -4.24 1.19
CA GLU A 9 -24.94 -3.16 0.30
C GLU A 9 -24.12 -3.32 -0.97
N LYS A 10 -24.71 -3.04 -2.14
CA LYS A 10 -23.96 -2.98 -3.41
C LYS A 10 -22.79 -2.00 -3.21
N LYS A 11 -21.66 -2.51 -2.73
CA LYS A 11 -20.47 -1.68 -2.58
C LYS A 11 -20.09 -1.23 -3.98
N VAL A 12 -19.96 0.08 -4.15
CA VAL A 12 -19.30 0.65 -5.32
C VAL A 12 -17.94 -0.02 -5.45
N ALA A 13 -17.60 -0.50 -6.64
CA ALA A 13 -16.35 -1.20 -6.90
C ALA A 13 -15.14 -0.34 -6.46
N ALA A 14 -14.09 -0.97 -5.96
CA ALA A 14 -12.93 -0.25 -5.45
C ALA A 14 -12.29 0.66 -6.52
N GLY A 15 -12.19 0.18 -7.76
CA GLY A 15 -11.69 0.96 -8.89
C GLY A 15 -12.59 2.13 -9.26
N GLU A 16 -13.91 1.97 -9.18
CA GLU A 16 -14.87 3.05 -9.42
C GLU A 16 -14.72 4.16 -8.36
N ARG A 17 -14.58 3.79 -7.08
CA ARG A 17 -14.29 4.73 -5.99
C ARG A 17 -12.98 5.48 -6.21
N PHE A 18 -11.97 4.80 -6.73
CA PHE A 18 -10.69 5.44 -7.05
C PHE A 18 -10.83 6.43 -8.22
N ARG A 19 -11.62 6.09 -9.26
CA ARG A 19 -11.95 7.03 -10.36
C ARG A 19 -12.72 8.26 -9.87
N GLN A 20 -13.61 8.10 -8.90
CA GLN A 20 -14.30 9.24 -8.26
C GLN A 20 -13.27 10.18 -7.62
N LEU A 21 -12.31 9.66 -6.84
CA LEU A 21 -11.23 10.48 -6.27
C LEU A 21 -10.37 11.16 -7.35
N LEU A 22 -10.11 10.49 -8.47
CA LEU A 22 -9.39 11.10 -9.59
C LEU A 22 -10.16 12.28 -10.22
N SER A 23 -11.49 12.28 -10.16
CA SER A 23 -12.32 13.37 -10.68
C SER A 23 -12.55 14.52 -9.70
N GLU A 24 -12.33 14.32 -8.40
CA GLU A 24 -12.45 15.35 -7.38
C GLU A 24 -11.33 16.41 -7.50
N PRO A 25 -11.53 17.66 -7.07
CA PRO A 25 -10.47 18.67 -7.05
C PRO A 25 -9.37 18.29 -6.03
N GLY A 26 -8.14 18.81 -6.26
CA GLY A 26 -7.00 18.59 -5.38
C GLY A 26 -6.18 17.35 -5.71
N ILE A 27 -5.22 17.04 -4.85
CA ILE A 27 -4.30 15.91 -4.97
C ILE A 27 -4.67 14.77 -4.03
N ILE A 28 -4.64 13.54 -4.51
CA ILE A 28 -4.88 12.34 -3.71
C ILE A 28 -3.57 11.97 -3.01
N GLN A 29 -3.59 12.05 -1.68
CA GLN A 29 -2.47 11.66 -0.82
C GLN A 29 -2.61 10.20 -0.39
N MET A 30 -1.64 9.37 -0.74
CA MET A 30 -1.68 7.93 -0.48
C MET A 30 -0.46 7.49 0.33
N PRO A 31 -0.56 7.45 1.67
CA PRO A 31 0.51 6.88 2.50
C PRO A 31 0.63 5.38 2.27
N GLY A 32 1.87 4.87 2.38
CA GLY A 32 2.15 3.44 2.32
C GLY A 32 1.61 2.71 3.54
N ALA A 33 0.82 1.64 3.30
CA ALA A 33 0.31 0.76 4.35
C ALA A 33 0.61 -0.70 3.97
N TYR A 34 1.48 -1.36 4.70
CA TYR A 34 1.96 -2.71 4.39
C TYR A 34 1.30 -3.82 5.23
N ASN A 35 0.38 -3.46 6.11
CA ASN A 35 -0.45 -4.41 6.87
C ASN A 35 -1.76 -3.76 7.33
N GLY A 36 -2.68 -4.55 7.87
CA GLY A 36 -3.99 -4.08 8.31
C GLY A 36 -3.96 -3.04 9.42
N LEU A 37 -2.98 -3.07 10.34
CA LEU A 37 -2.87 -2.07 11.40
C LEU A 37 -2.46 -0.71 10.83
N ALA A 38 -1.42 -0.68 10.00
CA ALA A 38 -1.00 0.55 9.32
C ALA A 38 -2.13 1.14 8.46
N ALA A 39 -2.91 0.27 7.78
CA ALA A 39 -4.05 0.70 6.98
C ALA A 39 -5.16 1.36 7.84
N ARG A 40 -5.47 0.80 9.02
CA ARG A 40 -6.42 1.43 9.96
C ARG A 40 -5.91 2.76 10.50
N GLN A 41 -4.63 2.82 10.86
CA GLN A 41 -4.03 4.06 11.35
C GLN A 41 -4.10 5.17 10.29
N ALA A 42 -3.80 4.85 9.03
CA ALA A 42 -3.91 5.82 7.93
C ALA A 42 -5.37 6.24 7.68
N ALA A 43 -6.34 5.30 7.73
CA ALA A 43 -7.75 5.63 7.61
C ALA A 43 -8.23 6.54 8.76
N ASN A 44 -7.81 6.26 9.99
CA ASN A 44 -8.12 7.08 11.16
C ASN A 44 -7.47 8.48 11.09
N ALA A 45 -6.35 8.62 10.40
CA ALA A 45 -5.72 9.90 10.12
C ALA A 45 -6.43 10.72 9.02
N GLY A 46 -7.49 10.16 8.38
CA GLY A 46 -8.33 10.87 7.42
C GLY A 46 -7.90 10.74 5.96
N PHE A 47 -6.96 9.85 5.63
CA PHE A 47 -6.60 9.59 4.24
C PHE A 47 -7.75 8.89 3.49
N GLN A 48 -7.91 9.23 2.21
CA GLN A 48 -9.00 8.74 1.36
C GLN A 48 -8.61 7.55 0.48
N ALA A 49 -7.31 7.31 0.30
CA ALA A 49 -6.76 6.18 -0.43
C ALA A 49 -5.40 5.78 0.16
N LEU A 50 -4.97 4.56 -0.12
CA LEU A 50 -3.72 3.99 0.40
C LEU A 50 -2.84 3.48 -0.73
N TYR A 51 -1.55 3.39 -0.46
CA TYR A 51 -0.60 2.73 -1.34
C TYR A 51 -0.02 1.48 -0.70
N LEU A 52 0.06 0.39 -1.48
CA LEU A 52 0.68 -0.87 -1.07
C LEU A 52 1.94 -1.11 -1.93
N SER A 53 3.09 -0.84 -1.34
CA SER A 53 4.41 -0.90 -2.00
C SER A 53 4.95 -2.32 -2.08
N GLY A 54 5.48 -2.73 -3.24
CA GLY A 54 6.25 -3.96 -3.41
C GLY A 54 7.46 -4.02 -2.49
N ALA A 55 8.19 -2.91 -2.37
CA ALA A 55 9.32 -2.79 -1.44
C ALA A 55 8.91 -2.97 0.03
N ALA A 56 7.75 -2.42 0.43
CA ALA A 56 7.28 -2.56 1.80
C ALA A 56 6.79 -3.99 2.10
N MET A 57 6.09 -4.62 1.15
CA MET A 57 5.69 -6.04 1.25
C MET A 57 6.92 -6.93 1.39
N SER A 58 7.84 -6.86 0.43
CA SER A 58 9.07 -7.67 0.42
C SER A 58 9.88 -7.50 1.71
N ALA A 59 10.16 -6.25 2.13
CA ALA A 59 10.92 -5.98 3.34
C ALA A 59 10.21 -6.48 4.61
N SER A 60 8.87 -6.41 4.70
CA SER A 60 8.11 -6.94 5.83
C SER A 60 8.17 -8.48 5.93
N MET A 61 8.47 -9.15 4.82
CA MET A 61 8.73 -10.60 4.74
C MET A 61 10.22 -10.94 4.94
N GLY A 62 11.10 -9.95 5.11
CA GLY A 62 12.56 -10.14 5.20
C GLY A 62 13.21 -10.41 3.84
N LEU A 63 12.56 -10.05 2.74
CA LEU A 63 13.02 -10.26 1.38
C LEU A 63 13.49 -8.97 0.73
N ALA A 64 14.37 -9.10 -0.27
CA ALA A 64 14.76 -7.99 -1.13
C ALA A 64 13.67 -7.70 -2.17
N ASP A 65 13.52 -6.42 -2.54
CA ASP A 65 12.57 -5.97 -3.56
C ASP A 65 13.18 -6.10 -4.98
N VAL A 66 13.11 -7.31 -5.52
CA VAL A 66 13.67 -7.67 -6.83
C VAL A 66 12.70 -8.50 -7.70
N GLY A 67 11.40 -8.43 -7.39
CA GLY A 67 10.35 -9.11 -8.15
C GLY A 67 10.24 -10.61 -7.86
N ILE A 68 10.53 -11.06 -6.64
CA ILE A 68 10.48 -12.49 -6.26
C ILE A 68 9.19 -12.89 -5.52
N ILE A 69 8.43 -11.94 -5.01
CA ILE A 69 7.13 -12.23 -4.39
C ILE A 69 6.10 -12.59 -5.46
N THR A 70 5.15 -13.44 -5.10
CA THR A 70 4.16 -13.99 -6.02
C THR A 70 2.86 -13.19 -6.03
N VAL A 71 2.04 -13.38 -7.06
CA VAL A 71 0.68 -12.79 -7.15
C VAL A 71 -0.18 -13.17 -5.93
N ASP A 72 -0.06 -14.39 -5.41
CA ASP A 72 -0.84 -14.86 -4.27
C ASP A 72 -0.41 -14.17 -2.96
N GLU A 73 0.90 -14.01 -2.74
CA GLU A 73 1.43 -13.27 -1.60
C GLU A 73 0.97 -11.82 -1.63
N VAL A 74 1.07 -11.14 -2.78
CA VAL A 74 0.58 -9.77 -2.93
C VAL A 74 -0.93 -9.69 -2.72
N SER A 75 -1.71 -10.62 -3.26
CA SER A 75 -3.16 -10.69 -3.05
C SER A 75 -3.52 -10.86 -1.57
N PHE A 76 -2.69 -11.56 -0.78
CA PHE A 76 -2.86 -11.65 0.67
C PHE A 76 -2.71 -10.28 1.33
N PHE A 77 -1.68 -9.50 0.99
CA PHE A 77 -1.49 -8.15 1.51
C PHE A 77 -2.63 -7.21 1.10
N VAL A 78 -3.06 -7.25 -0.16
CA VAL A 78 -4.18 -6.45 -0.67
C VAL A 78 -5.43 -6.71 0.15
N ARG A 79 -5.79 -7.99 0.37
CA ARG A 79 -6.98 -8.37 1.18
C ARG A 79 -6.91 -7.82 2.60
N GLN A 80 -5.74 -7.84 3.24
CA GLN A 80 -5.58 -7.30 4.59
C GLN A 80 -5.79 -5.79 4.62
N VAL A 81 -5.10 -5.06 3.75
CA VAL A 81 -5.10 -3.59 3.72
C VAL A 81 -6.47 -3.06 3.32
N ALA A 82 -7.07 -3.59 2.24
CA ALA A 82 -8.39 -3.17 1.76
C ALA A 82 -9.49 -3.47 2.79
N ARG A 83 -9.47 -4.66 3.41
CA ARG A 83 -10.44 -5.06 4.44
C ARG A 83 -10.33 -4.21 5.70
N ALA A 84 -9.10 -3.94 6.15
CA ALA A 84 -8.87 -3.23 7.39
C ALA A 84 -9.25 -1.74 7.32
N SER A 85 -8.97 -1.09 6.19
CA SER A 85 -9.23 0.34 6.00
C SER A 85 -10.60 0.64 5.38
N GLY A 86 -11.09 -0.24 4.51
CA GLY A 86 -12.23 0.03 3.65
C GLY A 86 -11.96 1.08 2.56
N LEU A 87 -10.72 1.56 2.43
CA LEU A 87 -10.32 2.58 1.47
C LEU A 87 -9.90 1.97 0.13
N PRO A 88 -9.97 2.73 -0.99
CA PRO A 88 -9.32 2.36 -2.23
C PRO A 88 -7.82 2.17 -2.05
N VAL A 89 -7.27 1.08 -2.60
CA VAL A 89 -5.83 0.74 -2.50
C VAL A 89 -5.23 0.72 -3.91
N LEU A 90 -4.24 1.59 -4.13
CA LEU A 90 -3.31 1.49 -5.25
C LEU A 90 -2.17 0.56 -4.85
N LEU A 91 -1.80 -0.39 -5.71
CA LEU A 91 -0.69 -1.29 -5.42
C LEU A 91 0.37 -1.35 -6.51
N ASP A 92 1.55 -1.80 -6.09
CA ASP A 92 2.68 -2.12 -6.94
C ASP A 92 2.45 -3.47 -7.63
N GLY A 93 2.37 -3.47 -8.96
CA GLY A 93 2.24 -4.65 -9.80
C GLY A 93 3.56 -5.10 -10.40
N ASP A 94 4.69 -4.58 -9.91
CA ASP A 94 6.02 -4.87 -10.46
C ASP A 94 6.03 -4.77 -12.00
N THR A 95 6.61 -5.73 -12.68
CA THR A 95 6.64 -5.82 -14.17
C THR A 95 5.45 -6.60 -14.76
N GLY A 96 4.44 -6.92 -13.93
CA GLY A 96 3.26 -7.69 -14.34
C GLY A 96 3.35 -9.20 -14.13
N TYR A 97 4.36 -9.69 -13.37
CA TYR A 97 4.57 -11.09 -12.98
C TYR A 97 4.78 -12.07 -14.15
N GLY A 98 5.20 -11.57 -15.29
CA GLY A 98 5.49 -12.36 -16.48
C GLY A 98 5.02 -11.69 -17.77
N GLU A 99 4.57 -12.51 -18.72
CA GLU A 99 4.08 -12.09 -20.02
C GLU A 99 2.59 -11.69 -19.98
N VAL A 100 2.02 -11.34 -21.11
CA VAL A 100 0.66 -10.75 -21.22
C VAL A 100 -0.43 -11.56 -20.52
N LEU A 101 -0.41 -12.89 -20.56
CA LEU A 101 -1.37 -13.73 -19.86
C LEU A 101 -1.17 -13.70 -18.34
N ASN A 102 0.08 -13.58 -17.88
CA ASN A 102 0.37 -13.41 -16.46
C ASN A 102 -0.14 -12.04 -15.96
N VAL A 103 0.03 -10.99 -16.75
CA VAL A 103 -0.55 -9.66 -16.46
C VAL A 103 -2.06 -9.74 -16.34
N MET A 104 -2.75 -10.42 -17.25
CA MET A 104 -4.20 -10.61 -17.18
C MET A 104 -4.62 -11.36 -15.91
N HIS A 105 -3.89 -12.42 -15.53
CA HIS A 105 -4.13 -13.17 -14.32
C HIS A 105 -3.89 -12.32 -13.06
N MET A 106 -2.79 -11.58 -13.01
CA MET A 106 -2.47 -10.64 -11.92
C MET A 106 -3.59 -9.61 -11.72
N VAL A 107 -4.04 -8.95 -12.79
CA VAL A 107 -5.10 -7.95 -12.75
C VAL A 107 -6.38 -8.53 -12.14
N ARG A 108 -6.80 -9.71 -12.57
CA ARG A 108 -7.99 -10.39 -12.03
C ARG A 108 -7.83 -10.75 -10.58
N SER A 109 -6.67 -11.32 -10.20
CA SER A 109 -6.38 -11.72 -8.82
C SER A 109 -6.36 -10.52 -7.87
N PHE A 110 -5.76 -9.41 -8.28
CA PHE A 110 -5.69 -8.20 -7.46
C PHE A 110 -7.04 -7.51 -7.32
N GLU A 111 -7.80 -7.44 -8.40
CA GLU A 111 -9.16 -6.90 -8.37
C GLU A 111 -10.08 -7.72 -7.45
N GLU A 112 -10.01 -9.05 -7.52
CA GLU A 112 -10.73 -9.97 -6.63
C GLU A 112 -10.26 -9.87 -5.17
N ALA A 113 -9.00 -9.54 -4.95
CA ALA A 113 -8.46 -9.27 -3.62
C ALA A 113 -8.92 -7.92 -3.03
N GLY A 114 -9.51 -7.03 -3.85
CA GLY A 114 -10.06 -5.74 -3.43
C GLY A 114 -9.18 -4.53 -3.76
N ALA A 115 -8.23 -4.67 -4.69
CA ALA A 115 -7.45 -3.55 -5.23
C ALA A 115 -8.35 -2.56 -5.97
N ALA A 116 -8.01 -1.28 -5.91
CA ALA A 116 -8.66 -0.20 -6.63
C ALA A 116 -7.87 0.24 -7.88
N ALA A 117 -6.56 0.21 -7.77
CA ALA A 117 -5.65 0.57 -8.85
C ALA A 117 -4.36 -0.27 -8.76
N VAL A 118 -3.71 -0.48 -9.88
CA VAL A 118 -2.39 -1.12 -9.96
C VAL A 118 -1.51 -0.32 -10.90
N HIS A 119 -0.24 -0.13 -10.54
CA HIS A 119 0.74 0.30 -11.52
C HIS A 119 1.62 -0.87 -11.97
N ILE A 120 2.03 -0.83 -13.22
CA ILE A 120 2.94 -1.81 -13.84
C ILE A 120 4.09 -1.01 -14.43
N GLU A 121 5.33 -1.47 -14.23
CA GLU A 121 6.54 -0.78 -14.66
C GLU A 121 7.22 -1.42 -15.87
N ASP A 122 7.92 -0.60 -16.65
CA ASP A 122 8.61 -1.00 -17.87
C ASP A 122 10.05 -1.54 -17.65
N GLN A 123 10.36 -2.03 -16.46
CA GLN A 123 11.65 -2.71 -16.20
C GLN A 123 11.63 -4.18 -16.67
N LEU A 124 12.83 -4.71 -16.95
CA LEU A 124 13.08 -6.15 -17.09
C LEU A 124 13.47 -6.75 -15.73
N LEU A 125 13.14 -8.03 -15.51
CA LEU A 125 13.57 -8.76 -14.32
C LEU A 125 15.08 -9.14 -14.40
N PRO A 126 15.79 -9.17 -13.26
CA PRO A 126 15.34 -8.73 -11.95
C PRO A 126 15.21 -7.20 -11.89
N LYS A 127 14.03 -6.74 -11.47
CA LYS A 127 13.77 -5.30 -11.34
C LYS A 127 14.61 -4.69 -10.21
N LYS A 128 14.72 -3.36 -10.21
CA LYS A 128 15.38 -2.60 -9.15
C LYS A 128 14.49 -1.45 -8.69
N CYS A 129 14.73 -0.97 -7.48
CA CYS A 129 14.11 0.29 -7.03
C CYS A 129 14.36 1.39 -8.07
N GLY A 130 13.34 2.16 -8.41
CA GLY A 130 13.38 3.20 -9.43
C GLY A 130 14.47 4.26 -9.24
N HIS A 131 14.92 4.46 -8.00
CA HIS A 131 16.00 5.40 -7.66
C HIS A 131 17.41 4.80 -7.78
N LEU A 132 17.56 3.51 -8.10
CA LEU A 132 18.85 2.86 -8.33
C LEU A 132 19.32 2.97 -9.80
N ASN A 133 20.62 2.76 -9.99
CA ASN A 133 21.28 2.77 -11.31
C ASN A 133 21.18 1.43 -12.04
N ASN A 134 21.53 1.45 -13.34
CA ASN A 134 21.66 0.27 -14.17
C ASN A 134 20.36 -0.54 -14.28
N LYS A 135 19.22 0.12 -14.39
CA LYS A 135 17.95 -0.49 -14.77
C LYS A 135 18.00 -0.95 -16.23
N LYS A 136 17.36 -2.06 -16.51
CA LYS A 136 17.11 -2.51 -17.87
C LYS A 136 15.63 -2.38 -18.16
N LEU A 137 15.28 -1.76 -19.28
CA LEU A 137 13.90 -1.55 -19.67
C LEU A 137 13.47 -2.56 -20.72
N ALA A 138 12.22 -2.98 -20.65
CA ALA A 138 11.52 -3.63 -21.73
C ALA A 138 11.40 -2.64 -22.91
N THR A 139 11.18 -3.17 -24.12
CA THR A 139 10.85 -2.28 -25.24
C THR A 139 9.53 -1.57 -24.98
N PRO A 140 9.33 -0.37 -25.53
CA PRO A 140 8.06 0.33 -25.40
C PRO A 140 6.85 -0.50 -25.86
N GLN A 141 7.03 -1.32 -26.89
CA GLN A 141 6.00 -2.19 -27.46
C GLN A 141 5.64 -3.36 -26.54
N GLU A 142 6.64 -3.99 -25.91
CA GLU A 142 6.40 -5.06 -24.92
C GLU A 142 5.60 -4.52 -23.71
N MET A 143 5.97 -3.34 -23.22
CA MET A 143 5.23 -2.72 -22.12
C MET A 143 3.84 -2.29 -22.56
N ALA A 144 3.67 -1.71 -23.75
CA ALA A 144 2.36 -1.36 -24.29
C ALA A 144 1.44 -2.59 -24.42
N ALA A 145 1.98 -3.74 -24.86
CA ALA A 145 1.22 -5.00 -24.92
C ALA A 145 0.77 -5.47 -23.52
N LYS A 146 1.61 -5.30 -22.48
CA LYS A 146 1.24 -5.59 -21.09
C LYS A 146 0.12 -4.66 -20.61
N ILE A 147 0.21 -3.36 -20.86
CA ILE A 147 -0.84 -2.39 -20.51
C ILE A 147 -2.14 -2.70 -21.22
N GLN A 148 -2.11 -2.99 -22.51
CA GLN A 148 -3.30 -3.39 -23.28
C GLN A 148 -3.95 -4.65 -22.69
N SER A 149 -3.15 -5.63 -22.30
CA SER A 149 -3.62 -6.87 -21.69
C SER A 149 -4.23 -6.63 -20.31
N ALA A 150 -3.63 -5.76 -19.48
CA ALA A 150 -4.17 -5.33 -18.21
C ALA A 150 -5.52 -4.62 -18.39
N HIS A 151 -5.60 -3.68 -19.33
CA HIS A 151 -6.83 -2.98 -19.69
C HIS A 151 -7.94 -3.94 -20.13
N ARG A 152 -7.62 -4.93 -20.96
CA ARG A 152 -8.57 -5.94 -21.42
C ARG A 152 -9.08 -6.86 -20.32
N ALA A 153 -8.23 -7.18 -19.35
CA ALA A 153 -8.57 -8.13 -18.28
C ALA A 153 -9.39 -7.51 -17.15
N ARG A 154 -9.23 -6.22 -16.87
CA ARG A 154 -9.90 -5.54 -15.75
C ARG A 154 -11.43 -5.54 -15.88
N ARG A 155 -12.11 -5.43 -14.73
CA ARG A 155 -13.52 -5.01 -14.64
C ARG A 155 -13.55 -3.52 -14.31
N ASP A 156 -13.07 -3.15 -13.12
CA ASP A 156 -13.11 -1.79 -12.57
C ASP A 156 -11.71 -1.25 -12.19
N LEU A 157 -10.69 -2.09 -12.13
CA LEU A 157 -9.34 -1.73 -11.69
C LEU A 157 -8.77 -0.59 -12.54
N VAL A 158 -8.21 0.43 -11.88
CA VAL A 158 -7.48 1.50 -12.57
C VAL A 158 -6.07 1.02 -12.91
N ILE A 159 -5.66 1.17 -14.17
CA ILE A 159 -4.34 0.75 -14.66
C ILE A 159 -3.46 1.99 -14.82
N ILE A 160 -2.38 2.03 -14.07
CA ILE A 160 -1.37 3.09 -14.13
C ILE A 160 -0.13 2.53 -14.81
N ALA A 161 0.34 3.16 -15.87
CA ALA A 161 1.62 2.79 -16.47
C ALA A 161 2.75 3.55 -15.79
N ARG A 162 3.70 2.81 -15.19
CA ARG A 162 4.91 3.38 -14.65
C ARG A 162 6.02 3.27 -15.69
N THR A 163 6.76 4.36 -15.88
CA THR A 163 7.99 4.34 -16.68
C THR A 163 9.21 4.73 -15.86
N ASP A 164 10.21 3.90 -15.92
CA ASP A 164 11.53 4.12 -15.33
C ASP A 164 12.54 4.70 -16.33
N ALA A 165 12.06 5.16 -17.49
CA ALA A 165 12.89 5.56 -18.62
C ALA A 165 13.66 6.88 -18.41
N VAL A 166 13.26 7.73 -17.46
CA VAL A 166 13.91 9.02 -17.21
C VAL A 166 15.43 8.86 -17.03
N ALA A 167 15.86 7.87 -16.26
CA ALA A 167 17.27 7.65 -15.97
C ALA A 167 18.05 6.99 -17.13
N CYS A 168 17.35 6.34 -18.09
CA CYS A 168 17.95 5.59 -19.19
C CYS A 168 17.84 6.32 -20.53
N GLU A 169 16.70 6.97 -20.79
CA GLU A 169 16.34 7.57 -22.08
C GLU A 169 16.05 9.08 -21.96
N GLY A 170 16.21 9.64 -20.77
CA GLY A 170 15.88 11.03 -20.47
C GLY A 170 14.37 11.33 -20.49
N LEU A 171 14.04 12.60 -20.32
CA LEU A 171 12.65 13.06 -20.25
C LEU A 171 11.88 12.79 -21.55
N ASP A 172 12.52 12.96 -22.71
CA ASP A 172 11.90 12.74 -24.03
C ASP A 172 11.49 11.28 -24.23
N GLY A 173 12.36 10.36 -23.88
CA GLY A 173 12.08 8.93 -23.93
C GLY A 173 10.92 8.54 -22.99
N ALA A 174 10.95 9.03 -21.76
CA ALA A 174 9.88 8.77 -20.78
C ALA A 174 8.53 9.30 -21.25
N VAL A 175 8.47 10.51 -21.83
CA VAL A 175 7.24 11.08 -22.38
C VAL A 175 6.75 10.28 -23.59
N SER A 176 7.65 9.84 -24.48
CA SER A 176 7.28 9.03 -25.64
C SER A 176 6.68 7.71 -25.22
N ARG A 177 7.27 7.04 -24.23
CA ARG A 177 6.72 5.79 -23.63
C ARG A 177 5.37 6.05 -22.99
N ALA A 178 5.23 7.11 -22.18
CA ALA A 178 3.97 7.45 -21.52
C ALA A 178 2.82 7.63 -22.54
N LYS A 179 3.05 8.30 -23.64
CA LYS A 179 2.04 8.46 -24.71
C LYS A 179 1.61 7.12 -25.31
N LEU A 180 2.58 6.25 -25.61
CA LEU A 180 2.29 4.90 -26.12
C LEU A 180 1.50 4.06 -25.12
N TYR A 181 1.80 4.19 -23.82
CA TYR A 181 1.09 3.45 -22.77
C TYR A 181 -0.34 3.96 -22.58
N LEU A 182 -0.58 5.26 -22.77
CA LEU A 182 -1.93 5.83 -22.79
C LEU A 182 -2.73 5.32 -23.98
N GLU A 183 -2.13 5.28 -25.18
CA GLU A 183 -2.74 4.68 -26.36
C GLU A 183 -3.07 3.18 -26.17
N ALA A 184 -2.26 2.47 -25.37
CA ALA A 184 -2.49 1.09 -25.01
C ALA A 184 -3.58 0.89 -23.94
N GLY A 185 -4.10 1.97 -23.34
CA GLY A 185 -5.23 1.95 -22.41
C GLY A 185 -4.87 2.13 -20.93
N ALA A 186 -3.72 2.73 -20.61
CA ALA A 186 -3.45 3.20 -19.25
C ALA A 186 -4.39 4.36 -18.89
N ASP A 187 -4.89 4.36 -17.65
CA ASP A 187 -5.75 5.43 -17.12
C ASP A 187 -4.94 6.61 -16.56
N ALA A 188 -3.69 6.36 -16.15
CA ALA A 188 -2.80 7.34 -15.55
C ALA A 188 -1.34 6.95 -15.79
N ILE A 189 -0.43 7.91 -15.54
CA ILE A 189 1.02 7.70 -15.73
C ILE A 189 1.77 7.95 -14.42
N PHE A 190 2.77 7.11 -14.17
CA PHE A 190 3.72 7.24 -13.08
C PHE A 190 5.13 7.41 -13.65
N PRO A 191 5.63 8.65 -13.83
CA PRO A 191 7.02 8.88 -14.21
C PRO A 191 7.92 8.74 -12.97
N GLU A 192 8.76 7.71 -12.94
CA GLU A 192 9.58 7.41 -11.78
C GLU A 192 10.89 8.22 -11.78
N ALA A 193 11.32 8.61 -10.56
CA ALA A 193 12.64 9.17 -10.28
C ALA A 193 12.98 10.48 -11.02
N LEU A 194 12.00 11.35 -11.19
CA LEU A 194 12.25 12.74 -11.58
C LEU A 194 13.06 13.45 -10.48
N THR A 195 14.05 14.25 -10.85
CA THR A 195 15.08 14.72 -9.91
C THR A 195 14.91 16.16 -9.45
N ASP A 196 14.04 16.94 -10.08
CA ASP A 196 13.80 18.34 -9.72
C ASP A 196 12.42 18.83 -10.19
N ALA A 197 11.97 19.97 -9.64
CA ALA A 197 10.67 20.56 -9.95
C ALA A 197 10.48 20.89 -11.44
N LYS A 198 11.55 21.25 -12.16
CA LYS A 198 11.46 21.57 -13.58
C LYS A 198 11.13 20.32 -14.40
N MET A 199 11.68 19.18 -14.03
CA MET A 199 11.37 17.91 -14.69
C MET A 199 9.92 17.49 -14.43
N PHE A 200 9.41 17.65 -13.19
CA PHE A 200 8.00 17.39 -12.87
C PHE A 200 7.06 18.25 -13.70
N LEU A 201 7.29 19.57 -13.76
CA LEU A 201 6.51 20.50 -14.57
C LEU A 201 6.59 20.14 -16.06
N ALA A 202 7.80 19.96 -16.60
CA ALA A 202 8.01 19.65 -18.01
C ALA A 202 7.37 18.32 -18.44
N PHE A 203 7.31 17.31 -17.54
CA PHE A 203 6.61 16.08 -17.81
C PHE A 203 5.09 16.31 -17.86
N ALA A 204 4.53 17.03 -16.87
CA ALA A 204 3.10 17.32 -16.78
C ALA A 204 2.60 18.14 -17.99
N GLU A 205 3.36 19.17 -18.41
CA GLU A 205 3.04 19.99 -19.60
C GLU A 205 2.98 19.17 -20.90
N ARG A 206 3.76 18.08 -20.98
CA ARG A 206 3.85 17.23 -22.19
C ARG A 206 2.82 16.10 -22.23
N ILE A 207 2.13 15.86 -21.10
CA ILE A 207 1.05 14.86 -20.95
C ILE A 207 -0.20 15.54 -20.36
N PRO A 208 -0.76 16.55 -21.04
CA PRO A 208 -1.86 17.34 -20.50
C PRO A 208 -3.15 16.49 -20.36
N GLY A 209 -3.90 16.78 -19.30
CA GLY A 209 -5.21 16.14 -19.07
C GLY A 209 -5.16 14.70 -18.56
N VAL A 210 -3.99 14.13 -18.30
CA VAL A 210 -3.81 12.79 -17.77
C VAL A 210 -3.46 12.87 -16.28
N PRO A 211 -4.10 12.06 -15.41
CA PRO A 211 -3.70 11.98 -14.01
C PRO A 211 -2.27 11.47 -13.88
N LEU A 212 -1.41 12.23 -13.20
CA LEU A 212 -0.02 11.87 -12.94
C LEU A 212 0.17 11.47 -11.47
N LEU A 213 1.00 10.45 -11.24
CA LEU A 213 1.38 9.97 -9.92
C LEU A 213 2.83 10.39 -9.62
N ALA A 214 3.04 11.04 -8.48
CA ALA A 214 4.35 11.38 -7.94
C ALA A 214 4.76 10.42 -6.82
N ASN A 215 6.04 10.06 -6.75
CA ASN A 215 6.63 9.28 -5.67
C ASN A 215 7.47 10.17 -4.76
N MET A 216 7.05 10.31 -3.50
CA MET A 216 7.81 11.01 -2.47
C MET A 216 8.41 9.99 -1.50
N THR A 217 9.44 9.27 -1.97
CA THR A 217 10.18 8.34 -1.11
C THR A 217 11.40 9.04 -0.50
N GLU A 218 11.59 8.83 0.80
CA GLU A 218 12.76 9.32 1.52
C GLU A 218 14.04 8.63 1.03
N PHE A 219 15.15 9.33 1.07
CA PHE A 219 16.47 8.86 0.62
C PHE A 219 16.54 8.48 -0.86
N GLY A 220 15.58 8.95 -1.67
CA GLY A 220 15.58 8.81 -3.12
C GLY A 220 16.35 9.93 -3.82
N ARG A 221 16.20 10.01 -5.16
CA ARG A 221 16.81 11.07 -5.98
C ARG A 221 15.97 12.34 -6.02
N THR A 222 14.67 12.19 -5.80
CA THR A 222 13.71 13.30 -5.79
C THR A 222 13.90 14.11 -4.51
N PRO A 223 14.04 15.43 -4.57
CA PRO A 223 14.00 16.29 -3.40
C PRO A 223 12.67 16.18 -2.66
N PHE A 224 12.65 16.58 -1.39
CA PHE A 224 11.39 16.63 -0.64
C PHE A 224 10.46 17.69 -1.20
N PHE A 225 9.27 17.26 -1.60
CA PHE A 225 8.15 18.11 -1.98
C PHE A 225 6.93 17.73 -1.14
N THR A 226 6.12 18.71 -0.83
CA THR A 226 4.80 18.53 -0.21
C THR A 226 3.77 18.10 -1.26
N ALA A 227 2.61 17.61 -0.81
CA ALA A 227 1.50 17.29 -1.70
C ALA A 227 1.05 18.52 -2.52
N ASP A 228 1.00 19.69 -1.87
CA ASP A 228 0.60 20.93 -2.53
C ASP A 228 1.60 21.35 -3.62
N GLU A 229 2.89 21.18 -3.40
CA GLU A 229 3.91 21.44 -4.42
C GLU A 229 3.75 20.49 -5.61
N PHE A 230 3.49 19.19 -5.39
CA PHE A 230 3.17 18.26 -6.48
C PHE A 230 1.90 18.66 -7.23
N PHE A 231 0.86 19.08 -6.50
CA PHE A 231 -0.36 19.58 -7.13
C PHE A 231 -0.11 20.80 -8.02
N GLN A 232 0.70 21.76 -7.56
CA GLN A 232 1.10 22.93 -8.37
C GLN A 232 1.92 22.54 -9.60
N MET A 233 2.66 21.43 -9.54
CA MET A 233 3.38 20.87 -10.69
C MET A 233 2.50 20.04 -11.64
N GLY A 234 1.17 19.96 -11.40
CA GLY A 234 0.22 19.27 -12.27
C GLY A 234 -0.01 17.78 -11.93
N TYR A 235 0.41 17.31 -10.76
CA TYR A 235 0.21 15.94 -10.33
C TYR A 235 -1.11 15.76 -9.59
N LYS A 236 -1.78 14.65 -9.85
CA LYS A 236 -3.09 14.30 -9.26
C LYS A 236 -2.95 13.37 -8.07
N MET A 237 -1.87 12.64 -7.99
CA MET A 237 -1.62 11.61 -6.97
C MET A 237 -0.20 11.75 -6.43
N VAL A 238 -0.04 11.48 -5.13
CA VAL A 238 1.29 11.35 -4.49
C VAL A 238 1.30 10.17 -3.52
N ILE A 239 2.40 9.41 -3.53
CA ILE A 239 2.63 8.28 -2.62
C ILE A 239 3.83 8.53 -1.71
N TRP A 240 3.74 8.03 -0.46
CA TRP A 240 4.84 7.85 0.48
C TRP A 240 5.02 6.35 0.74
N PRO A 241 5.69 5.60 -0.16
CA PRO A 241 5.53 4.15 -0.28
C PRO A 241 6.02 3.34 0.93
N VAL A 242 7.09 3.80 1.58
CA VAL A 242 7.77 3.01 2.62
C VAL A 242 7.98 3.77 3.95
N SER A 243 7.46 4.98 4.07
CA SER A 243 7.66 5.85 5.26
C SER A 243 7.19 5.18 6.53
N ALA A 244 5.98 4.61 6.54
CA ALA A 244 5.43 3.92 7.71
C ALA A 244 6.27 2.69 8.09
N LEU A 245 6.74 1.90 7.12
CA LEU A 245 7.61 0.75 7.36
C LEU A 245 8.94 1.20 7.97
N ARG A 246 9.59 2.24 7.41
CA ARG A 246 10.88 2.74 7.91
C ARG A 246 10.79 3.24 9.35
N VAL A 247 9.73 3.98 9.68
CA VAL A 247 9.50 4.46 11.05
C VAL A 247 9.27 3.30 12.00
N ALA A 248 8.43 2.32 11.63
CA ALA A 248 8.17 1.14 12.44
C ALA A 248 9.43 0.28 12.62
N ALA A 249 10.20 0.05 11.56
CA ALA A 249 11.44 -0.72 11.61
C ALA A 249 12.47 -0.07 12.56
N LYS A 250 12.62 1.26 12.54
CA LYS A 250 13.51 1.96 13.45
C LYS A 250 13.07 1.85 14.91
N ALA A 251 11.77 1.98 15.16
CA ALA A 251 11.23 1.80 16.51
C ALA A 251 11.39 0.36 17.03
N GLN A 252 11.22 -0.65 16.16
CA GLN A 252 11.46 -2.05 16.50
C GLN A 252 12.94 -2.32 16.82
N GLU A 253 13.86 -1.78 16.05
CA GLU A 253 15.30 -1.89 16.28
C GLU A 253 15.67 -1.36 17.69
N GLU A 254 15.20 -0.16 18.03
CA GLU A 254 15.41 0.46 19.34
C GLU A 254 14.79 -0.36 20.48
N LEU A 255 13.61 -0.93 20.27
CA LEU A 255 12.95 -1.83 21.24
C LEU A 255 13.77 -3.09 21.50
N TYR A 256 14.23 -3.76 20.44
CA TYR A 256 15.02 -5.00 20.59
C TYR A 256 16.37 -4.73 21.26
N GLU A 257 17.01 -3.63 20.94
CA GLU A 257 18.24 -3.21 21.61
C GLU A 257 18.00 -2.91 23.10
N SER A 258 16.91 -2.22 23.43
CA SER A 258 16.50 -1.96 24.81
C SER A 258 16.25 -3.23 25.59
N ILE A 259 15.52 -4.19 25.03
CA ILE A 259 15.25 -5.49 25.67
C ILE A 259 16.56 -6.23 25.91
N ARG A 260 17.45 -6.30 24.92
CA ARG A 260 18.75 -6.98 25.03
C ARG A 260 19.64 -6.35 26.09
N THR A 261 19.65 -5.02 26.18
CA THR A 261 20.55 -4.27 27.06
C THR A 261 20.04 -4.25 28.52
N TYR A 262 18.74 -4.09 28.72
CA TYR A 262 18.14 -3.88 30.04
C TYR A 262 17.31 -5.06 30.56
N GLY A 263 17.22 -6.15 29.80
CA GLY A 263 16.41 -7.33 30.16
C GLY A 263 14.90 -7.09 30.14
N GLY A 264 14.44 -6.00 29.47
CA GLY A 264 13.01 -5.67 29.41
C GLY A 264 12.66 -4.44 28.59
N ALA A 265 11.39 -4.29 28.26
CA ALA A 265 10.87 -3.20 27.43
C ALA A 265 10.53 -1.91 28.21
N HIS A 266 10.79 -1.86 29.52
CA HIS A 266 10.33 -0.78 30.41
C HIS A 266 10.84 0.62 30.01
N LYS A 267 11.98 0.71 29.34
CA LYS A 267 12.52 1.99 28.82
C LYS A 267 11.77 2.51 27.58
N MET A 268 10.99 1.66 26.94
CA MET A 268 10.26 1.99 25.69
C MET A 268 8.76 2.20 25.89
N VAL A 269 8.22 2.00 27.11
CA VAL A 269 6.77 2.03 27.41
C VAL A 269 6.12 3.34 26.94
N GLN A 270 6.78 4.47 27.10
CA GLN A 270 6.27 5.79 26.70
C GLN A 270 6.14 5.96 25.16
N ARG A 271 6.75 5.06 24.39
CA ARG A 271 6.71 5.05 22.92
C ARG A 271 5.76 3.96 22.37
N MET A 272 5.08 3.24 23.25
CA MET A 272 4.13 2.20 22.88
C MET A 272 2.72 2.75 22.92
N LEU A 273 1.87 2.27 22.02
CA LEU A 273 0.42 2.38 22.23
C LEU A 273 0.05 1.60 23.48
N THR A 274 -0.79 2.18 24.31
CA THR A 274 -1.44 1.45 25.40
C THR A 274 -2.34 0.35 24.83
N ARG A 275 -2.71 -0.61 25.67
CA ARG A 275 -3.70 -1.65 25.28
C ARG A 275 -5.01 -1.01 24.82
N ALA A 276 -5.49 0.02 25.52
CA ALA A 276 -6.72 0.71 25.19
C ALA A 276 -6.66 1.39 23.81
N GLU A 277 -5.58 2.10 23.50
CA GLU A 277 -5.37 2.73 22.19
C GLU A 277 -5.29 1.73 21.06
N LEU A 278 -4.56 0.61 21.26
CA LEU A 278 -4.48 -0.46 20.28
C LEU A 278 -5.86 -1.09 20.04
N TYR A 279 -6.60 -1.40 21.11
CA TYR A 279 -7.93 -2.00 21.03
C TYR A 279 -8.92 -1.04 20.35
N ALA A 280 -8.86 0.26 20.64
CA ALA A 280 -9.65 1.26 19.94
C ALA A 280 -9.32 1.28 18.43
N THR A 281 -8.03 1.23 18.08
CA THR A 281 -7.60 1.22 16.66
C THR A 281 -8.13 0.01 15.90
N ILE A 282 -8.12 -1.19 16.50
CA ILE A 282 -8.59 -2.41 15.83
C ILE A 282 -10.09 -2.67 15.97
N GLY A 283 -10.82 -1.84 16.75
CA GLY A 283 -12.26 -1.96 16.97
C GLY A 283 -12.63 -3.16 17.85
N TYR A 284 -11.81 -3.48 18.86
CA TYR A 284 -11.96 -4.68 19.68
C TYR A 284 -13.35 -4.79 20.36
N SER A 285 -13.86 -3.68 20.90
CA SER A 285 -15.19 -3.65 21.56
C SER A 285 -16.33 -4.03 20.61
N GLU A 286 -16.25 -3.63 19.34
CA GLU A 286 -17.26 -4.00 18.34
C GLU A 286 -17.34 -5.52 18.12
N TYR A 287 -16.21 -6.25 18.26
CA TYR A 287 -16.20 -7.70 18.19
C TYR A 287 -16.82 -8.34 19.43
N GLU A 288 -16.55 -7.81 20.63
CA GLU A 288 -17.18 -8.29 21.87
C GLU A 288 -18.69 -8.06 21.87
N GLU A 289 -19.14 -6.89 21.43
CA GLU A 289 -20.57 -6.57 21.28
C GLU A 289 -21.25 -7.50 20.27
N LEU A 290 -20.60 -7.75 19.12
CA LEU A 290 -21.12 -8.67 18.12
C LEU A 290 -21.24 -10.09 18.69
N ASP A 291 -20.19 -10.62 19.32
CA ASP A 291 -20.22 -11.95 19.92
C ASP A 291 -21.31 -12.08 20.99
N SER A 292 -21.50 -11.05 21.81
CA SER A 292 -22.52 -11.03 22.85
C SER A 292 -23.95 -10.97 22.29
N SER A 293 -24.13 -10.38 21.10
CA SER A 293 -25.43 -10.26 20.45
C SER A 293 -25.88 -11.51 19.70
N ILE A 294 -24.95 -12.45 19.43
CA ILE A 294 -25.24 -13.69 18.69
C ILE A 294 -25.79 -14.75 19.65
N ALA A 295 -26.98 -15.28 19.36
CA ALA A 295 -27.55 -16.40 20.11
C ALA A 295 -26.69 -17.64 19.95
N LYS A 296 -26.15 -18.15 21.06
CA LYS A 296 -25.33 -19.37 21.07
C LYS A 296 -26.24 -20.59 21.06
N THR A 297 -26.16 -21.41 20.03
CA THR A 297 -27.02 -22.61 19.84
C THR A 297 -26.68 -23.77 20.77
N VAL A 298 -25.54 -23.74 21.40
CA VAL A 298 -25.10 -24.78 22.36
C VAL A 298 -24.68 -24.11 23.66
N LEU A 299 -25.56 -24.14 24.65
CA LEU A 299 -25.16 -23.85 26.01
C LEU A 299 -24.39 -25.07 26.54
N PRO A 300 -23.21 -24.93 27.16
CA PRO A 300 -22.60 -26.03 27.89
C PRO A 300 -23.57 -26.49 28.98
N PRO A 301 -23.67 -27.83 29.30
CA PRO A 301 -24.54 -28.31 30.34
C PRO A 301 -24.29 -27.49 31.61
N SER A 302 -25.35 -27.12 32.29
CA SER A 302 -25.30 -26.40 33.55
C SER A 302 -24.47 -27.21 34.57
N GLY A 303 -23.25 -26.79 34.83
CA GLY A 303 -22.30 -27.49 35.66
C GLY A 303 -20.89 -27.67 35.07
N ALA A 304 -20.73 -27.49 33.75
CA ALA A 304 -19.39 -27.34 33.14
C ALA A 304 -18.94 -25.89 33.27
N GLY A 305 -18.88 -25.37 34.48
CA GLY A 305 -18.20 -24.08 34.73
C GLY A 305 -16.73 -24.30 34.42
N CYS A 306 -16.23 -23.62 33.36
CA CYS A 306 -14.83 -23.34 33.26
C CYS A 306 -14.47 -22.64 34.57
N GLY A 307 -13.76 -23.35 35.46
CA GLY A 307 -13.36 -22.81 36.74
C GLY A 307 -12.76 -21.43 36.46
N LYS A 308 -13.21 -20.44 37.19
CA LYS A 308 -12.57 -19.09 37.14
C LYS A 308 -11.08 -19.38 37.21
N VAL A 309 -10.37 -19.18 36.12
CA VAL A 309 -8.93 -19.07 36.16
C VAL A 309 -8.70 -17.89 37.09
N GLY A 310 -8.47 -18.17 38.34
CA GLY A 310 -8.23 -17.19 39.36
C GLY A 310 -7.05 -16.36 38.81
N THR A 311 -7.25 -15.08 38.64
CA THR A 311 -6.20 -14.12 38.48
C THR A 311 -5.43 -14.04 39.78
N GLY A 312 -4.78 -15.18 40.15
CA GLY A 312 -3.92 -15.32 41.30
C GLY A 312 -2.56 -14.67 41.04
N PHE A 313 -2.56 -13.39 40.73
CA PHE A 313 -1.39 -12.58 41.03
C PHE A 313 -1.53 -12.08 42.46
N SER A 314 -1.20 -12.97 43.41
CA SER A 314 -0.85 -12.57 44.75
C SER A 314 0.36 -11.63 44.66
N ARG A 315 0.13 -10.34 44.96
CA ARG A 315 1.20 -9.41 45.27
C ARG A 315 1.95 -9.90 46.52
N LYS A 316 2.98 -10.68 46.34
CA LYS A 316 4.05 -10.76 47.32
C LYS A 316 5.07 -9.69 46.97
N SER A 317 4.94 -8.54 47.63
CA SER A 317 6.01 -7.54 47.73
C SER A 317 7.27 -8.24 48.30
N ARG A 318 8.27 -8.44 47.45
CA ARG A 318 9.65 -8.59 47.87
C ARG A 318 10.36 -7.31 47.55
N SER A 319 10.60 -6.50 48.60
CA SER A 319 11.60 -5.49 48.65
C SER A 319 12.96 -6.15 48.40
N TYR A 320 13.63 -5.73 47.35
CA TYR A 320 15.07 -5.89 47.22
C TYR A 320 15.68 -4.49 47.28
N LEU A 321 16.47 -4.31 48.33
CA LEU A 321 17.48 -3.24 48.49
C LEU A 321 18.48 -3.30 47.33
#